data_abb787435ccaeafd5b5381ed6f727d3c
#
_entry.id   abb787435ccaeafd5b5381ed6f727d3c
#
_cell.length_a   1.000
_cell.length_b   1.000
_cell.length_c   1.000
_cell.angle_alpha   90.00
_cell.angle_beta   90.00
_cell.angle_gamma   90.00
#
_symmetry.space_group_name_H-M   'P 1'
#
loop_
_entity.id
_entity.type
_entity.pdbx_description
1 polymer ?
#
loop_
_entity_poly.entity_id
_entity_poly.type
_entity_poly.pdbx_seq_one_letter_code
_entity_poly.pdbx_strand_id
1 'polypeptide(L)'
;LKKIKKKLPKDKALIGFAGSPWTLLTYMINKGSPKKNTKFLKNLKKKEVIKIIKRLEHLIYIHCKEQILAGADIIQLFDSWAGLIEKKNLKEFCINPNKNIVSKIKKNFPNNPIICFPKGINKNINNFIKEVKPHGISIDYDINLKKLNLNNDVVFQGGMNPKFLLGNNKRMFNEAKKYLNFFKNKPYIFNLGHGILP
;
A
#
# COMPACT_ATOMS: atom_id res chain seq x y z
N LEU A 1 11.00 -12.21 -12.35
CA LEU A 1 9.78 -11.69 -12.98
C LEU A 1 9.69 -12.10 -14.45
N LYS A 2 10.70 -11.86 -15.30
CA LYS A 2 10.68 -12.21 -16.75
C LYS A 2 10.22 -13.65 -17.03
N LYS A 3 10.76 -14.65 -16.29
CA LYS A 3 10.34 -16.07 -16.45
C LYS A 3 8.89 -16.30 -16.06
N ILE A 4 8.40 -15.63 -15.02
CA ILE A 4 7.00 -15.70 -14.57
C ILE A 4 6.09 -15.08 -15.62
N LYS A 5 6.41 -13.85 -16.07
CA LYS A 5 5.61 -13.15 -17.08
C LYS A 5 5.44 -13.96 -18.38
N LYS A 6 6.49 -14.64 -18.83
CA LYS A 6 6.43 -15.50 -20.01
C LYS A 6 5.46 -16.70 -19.87
N LYS A 7 5.28 -17.20 -18.64
CA LYS A 7 4.40 -18.35 -18.33
C LYS A 7 3.01 -17.93 -17.86
N LEU A 8 2.82 -16.65 -17.56
CA LEU A 8 1.54 -16.15 -17.05
C LEU A 8 0.51 -16.10 -18.20
N PRO A 9 -0.70 -16.64 -18.01
CA PRO A 9 -1.79 -16.51 -18.98
C PRO A 9 -2.06 -15.05 -19.32
N LYS A 10 -2.47 -14.76 -20.56
CA LYS A 10 -2.68 -13.39 -21.05
C LYS A 10 -3.79 -12.63 -20.32
N ASP A 11 -4.72 -13.34 -19.72
CA ASP A 11 -5.83 -12.80 -18.90
C ASP A 11 -5.42 -12.48 -17.45
N LYS A 12 -4.15 -12.70 -17.08
CA LYS A 12 -3.62 -12.43 -15.73
C LYS A 12 -2.60 -11.29 -15.76
N ALA A 13 -2.70 -10.43 -14.74
CA ALA A 13 -1.74 -9.35 -14.51
C ALA A 13 -0.67 -9.78 -13.50
N LEU A 14 0.56 -9.37 -13.74
CA LEU A 14 1.68 -9.55 -12.81
C LEU A 14 1.86 -8.29 -11.98
N ILE A 15 1.63 -8.39 -10.67
CA ILE A 15 1.85 -7.29 -9.73
C ILE A 15 3.27 -7.41 -9.16
N GLY A 16 4.12 -6.43 -9.49
CA GLY A 16 5.38 -6.19 -8.80
C GLY A 16 5.13 -5.40 -7.52
N PHE A 17 6.02 -5.49 -6.52
CA PHE A 17 5.83 -4.78 -5.27
C PHE A 17 7.12 -4.32 -4.62
N ALA A 18 6.99 -3.32 -3.74
CA ALA A 18 8.08 -2.85 -2.88
C ALA A 18 7.54 -2.34 -1.54
N GLY A 19 8.35 -2.42 -0.50
CA GLY A 19 8.07 -1.68 0.73
C GLY A 19 8.27 -0.18 0.52
N SER A 20 7.38 0.65 1.06
CA SER A 20 7.55 2.10 1.07
C SER A 20 8.71 2.53 1.98
N PRO A 21 9.26 3.76 1.81
CA PRO A 21 10.47 4.20 2.52
C PRO A 21 10.39 4.07 4.05
N TRP A 22 9.27 4.47 4.64
CA TRP A 22 9.09 4.34 6.10
C TRP A 22 9.08 2.89 6.56
N THR A 23 8.41 2.03 5.83
CA THR A 23 8.38 0.59 6.15
C THR A 23 9.77 -0.03 6.08
N LEU A 24 10.57 0.25 5.05
CA LEU A 24 11.93 -0.25 4.95
C LEU A 24 12.82 0.31 6.08
N LEU A 25 12.74 1.61 6.35
CA LEU A 25 13.45 2.22 7.48
C LEU A 25 13.10 1.54 8.80
N THR A 26 11.82 1.25 9.02
CA THR A 26 11.34 0.57 10.23
C THR A 26 11.96 -0.82 10.37
N TYR A 27 12.01 -1.60 9.30
CA TYR A 27 12.69 -2.91 9.30
C TYR A 27 14.18 -2.80 9.53
N MET A 28 14.85 -1.83 8.91
CA MET A 28 16.30 -1.62 9.06
C MET A 28 16.68 -1.31 10.52
N ILE A 29 15.95 -0.38 11.15
CA ILE A 29 16.24 0.04 12.54
C ILE A 29 15.90 -1.08 13.52
N ASN A 30 14.78 -1.77 13.32
CA ASN A 30 14.31 -2.81 14.24
C ASN A 30 14.93 -4.19 13.95
N LYS A 31 15.79 -4.30 12.92
CA LYS A 31 16.38 -5.58 12.46
C LYS A 31 15.32 -6.66 12.18
N GLY A 32 14.15 -6.24 11.70
CA GLY A 32 12.99 -7.08 11.41
C GLY A 32 11.66 -6.38 11.69
N SER A 33 10.59 -7.17 11.81
CA SER A 33 9.26 -6.63 12.12
C SER A 33 9.23 -5.99 13.52
N PRO A 34 8.74 -4.74 13.66
CA PRO A 34 8.66 -4.07 14.95
C PRO A 34 7.67 -4.73 15.91
N LYS A 35 6.78 -5.60 15.41
CA LYS A 35 5.69 -6.22 16.19
C LYS A 35 4.96 -5.17 17.04
N LYS A 36 5.04 -5.28 18.37
CA LYS A 36 4.50 -4.31 19.32
C LYS A 36 5.54 -3.35 19.90
N ASN A 37 6.82 -3.52 19.56
CA ASN A 37 7.89 -2.69 20.11
C ASN A 37 8.11 -1.44 19.28
N THR A 38 7.60 -0.31 19.75
CA THR A 38 7.75 1.01 19.11
C THR A 38 8.76 1.92 19.82
N LYS A 39 9.51 1.40 20.81
CA LYS A 39 10.47 2.19 21.60
C LYS A 39 11.52 2.87 20.73
N PHE A 40 11.95 2.23 19.63
CA PHE A 40 12.93 2.78 18.70
C PHE A 40 12.47 4.10 18.07
N LEU A 41 11.15 4.34 17.92
CA LEU A 41 10.61 5.57 17.33
C LEU A 41 10.93 6.82 18.17
N LYS A 42 11.06 6.67 19.48
CA LYS A 42 11.34 7.79 20.40
C LYS A 42 12.73 8.39 20.22
N ASN A 43 13.68 7.59 19.72
CA ASN A 43 15.09 7.98 19.59
C ASN A 43 15.45 8.48 18.18
N LEU A 44 14.47 8.54 17.26
CA LEU A 44 14.72 8.96 15.90
C LEU A 44 14.83 10.48 15.79
N LYS A 45 15.98 10.97 15.36
CA LYS A 45 16.15 12.38 15.01
C LYS A 45 15.51 12.65 13.64
N LYS A 46 14.53 13.53 13.59
CA LYS A 46 13.73 13.82 12.39
C LYS A 46 14.59 14.11 11.15
N LYS A 47 15.67 14.90 11.29
CA LYS A 47 16.58 15.22 10.18
C LYS A 47 17.25 13.98 9.58
N GLU A 48 17.67 13.04 10.45
CA GLU A 48 18.29 11.78 10.02
C GLU A 48 17.29 10.87 9.31
N VAL A 49 16.07 10.76 9.86
CA VAL A 49 14.97 10.01 9.24
C VAL A 49 14.69 10.52 7.83
N ILE A 50 14.54 11.84 7.64
CA ILE A 50 14.28 12.44 6.32
C ILE A 50 15.43 12.14 5.35
N LYS A 51 16.69 12.22 5.79
CA LYS A 51 17.86 11.91 4.96
C LYS A 51 17.85 10.47 4.46
N ILE A 52 17.51 9.52 5.35
CA ILE A 52 17.43 8.09 5.00
C ILE A 52 16.24 7.84 4.08
N ILE A 53 15.06 8.39 4.40
CA ILE A 53 13.85 8.27 3.57
C ILE A 53 14.12 8.71 2.14
N LYS A 54 14.79 9.86 1.92
CA LYS A 54 15.14 10.34 0.58
C LYS A 54 16.03 9.36 -0.20
N ARG A 55 16.97 8.71 0.46
CA ARG A 55 17.79 7.66 -0.17
C ARG A 55 16.95 6.44 -0.53
N LEU A 56 16.07 6.02 0.38
CA LEU A 56 15.17 4.89 0.14
C LEU A 56 14.17 5.18 -0.98
N GLU A 57 13.64 6.41 -1.11
CA GLU A 57 12.80 6.80 -2.25
C GLU A 57 13.50 6.51 -3.59
N HIS A 58 14.77 6.86 -3.71
CA HIS A 58 15.54 6.61 -4.93
C HIS A 58 15.72 5.11 -5.22
N LEU A 59 16.12 4.34 -4.21
CA LEU A 59 16.33 2.89 -4.33
C LEU A 59 15.04 2.16 -4.65
N ILE A 60 13.93 2.52 -4.00
CA ILE A 60 12.61 1.93 -4.25
C ILE A 60 12.15 2.25 -5.66
N TYR A 61 12.34 3.49 -6.13
CA TYR A 61 12.03 3.84 -7.51
C TYR A 61 12.80 2.96 -8.50
N ILE A 62 14.12 2.78 -8.32
CA ILE A 62 14.94 1.90 -9.17
C ILE A 62 14.39 0.47 -9.12
N HIS A 63 14.11 -0.04 -7.94
CA HIS A 63 13.56 -1.39 -7.77
C HIS A 63 12.21 -1.58 -8.49
N CYS A 64 11.31 -0.60 -8.38
CA CYS A 64 10.04 -0.62 -9.11
C CYS A 64 10.24 -0.54 -10.62
N LYS A 65 11.14 0.34 -11.10
CA LYS A 65 11.52 0.44 -12.51
C LYS A 65 11.98 -0.90 -13.06
N GLU A 66 12.90 -1.58 -12.37
CA GLU A 66 13.44 -2.88 -12.83
C GLU A 66 12.35 -3.97 -12.84
N GLN A 67 11.37 -3.92 -11.93
CA GLN A 67 10.22 -4.81 -11.96
C GLN A 67 9.33 -4.57 -13.20
N ILE A 68 9.06 -3.30 -13.52
CA ILE A 68 8.30 -2.92 -14.72
C ILE A 68 9.03 -3.39 -15.98
N LEU A 69 10.31 -3.10 -16.12
CA LEU A 69 11.14 -3.55 -17.25
C LEU A 69 11.24 -5.07 -17.34
N ALA A 70 11.06 -5.77 -16.23
CA ALA A 70 10.98 -7.22 -16.18
C ALA A 70 9.59 -7.79 -16.49
N GLY A 71 8.60 -6.93 -16.79
CA GLY A 71 7.26 -7.30 -17.23
C GLY A 71 6.19 -7.26 -16.14
N ALA A 72 6.40 -6.56 -15.04
CA ALA A 72 5.32 -6.27 -14.10
C ALA A 72 4.30 -5.31 -14.76
N ASP A 73 3.04 -5.66 -14.71
CA ASP A 73 1.94 -4.85 -15.26
C ASP A 73 1.53 -3.73 -14.29
N ILE A 74 1.60 -4.01 -12.99
CA ILE A 74 1.18 -3.12 -11.90
C ILE A 74 2.29 -3.11 -10.84
N ILE A 75 2.47 -1.98 -10.16
CA ILE A 75 3.33 -1.89 -8.97
C ILE A 75 2.49 -1.63 -7.73
N GLN A 76 2.74 -2.38 -6.67
CA GLN A 76 2.13 -2.15 -5.36
C GLN A 76 3.18 -1.70 -4.33
N LEU A 77 2.95 -0.53 -3.71
CA LEU A 77 3.78 0.02 -2.64
C LEU A 77 3.14 -0.28 -1.29
N PHE A 78 3.84 -1.04 -0.45
CA PHE A 78 3.39 -1.42 0.89
C PHE A 78 4.02 -0.53 1.96
N ASP A 79 3.23 0.35 2.58
CA ASP A 79 3.64 1.08 3.78
C ASP A 79 3.00 0.46 5.03
N SER A 80 3.42 -0.78 5.30
CA SER A 80 2.83 -1.66 6.33
C SER A 80 2.92 -1.11 7.76
N TRP A 81 3.81 -0.14 7.99
CA TRP A 81 4.04 0.46 9.29
C TRP A 81 3.70 1.96 9.33
N ALA A 82 2.97 2.47 8.34
CA ALA A 82 2.54 3.87 8.29
C ALA A 82 1.72 4.28 9.52
N GLY A 83 0.91 3.37 10.07
CA GLY A 83 0.13 3.60 11.28
C GLY A 83 0.95 3.83 12.56
N LEU A 84 2.26 3.55 12.56
CA LEU A 84 3.17 3.86 13.67
C LEU A 84 3.69 5.30 13.62
N ILE A 85 3.46 6.03 12.53
CA ILE A 85 3.94 7.41 12.37
C ILE A 85 3.07 8.35 13.20
N GLU A 86 3.70 9.19 14.02
CA GLU A 86 3.00 10.25 14.71
C GLU A 86 2.34 11.20 13.71
N LYS A 87 1.12 11.66 14.00
CA LYS A 87 0.32 12.51 13.10
C LYS A 87 1.10 13.72 12.55
N LYS A 88 1.92 14.38 13.39
CA LYS A 88 2.75 15.53 12.99
C LYS A 88 3.81 15.21 11.94
N ASN A 89 4.24 13.94 11.83
CA ASN A 89 5.28 13.47 10.92
C ASN A 89 4.72 12.71 9.70
N LEU A 90 3.40 12.44 9.67
CA LEU A 90 2.77 11.62 8.64
C LEU A 90 3.02 12.16 7.22
N LYS A 91 2.98 13.49 7.05
CA LYS A 91 3.23 14.13 5.76
C LYS A 91 4.65 13.86 5.27
N GLU A 92 5.65 13.99 6.15
CA GLU A 92 7.07 13.91 5.77
C GLU A 92 7.57 12.47 5.65
N PHE A 93 7.02 11.54 6.46
CA PHE A 93 7.53 10.17 6.51
C PHE A 93 6.73 9.17 5.67
N CYS A 94 5.46 9.50 5.35
CA CYS A 94 4.61 8.63 4.55
C CYS A 94 4.11 9.32 3.27
N ILE A 95 3.39 10.46 3.38
CA ILE A 95 2.71 11.06 2.22
C ILE A 95 3.71 11.53 1.16
N ASN A 96 4.65 12.40 1.52
CA ASN A 96 5.63 12.96 0.58
C ASN A 96 6.48 11.87 -0.08
N PRO A 97 7.06 10.89 0.67
CA PRO A 97 7.84 9.83 0.06
C PRO A 97 7.07 8.99 -0.95
N ASN A 98 5.84 8.58 -0.61
CA ASN A 98 4.99 7.85 -1.54
C ASN A 98 4.61 8.70 -2.76
N LYS A 99 4.29 10.01 -2.57
CA LYS A 99 4.01 10.96 -3.65
C LYS A 99 5.19 11.06 -4.63
N ASN A 100 6.41 11.18 -4.11
CA ASN A 100 7.62 11.32 -4.94
C ASN A 100 7.84 10.07 -5.81
N ILE A 101 7.71 8.87 -5.22
CA ILE A 101 7.85 7.61 -5.96
C ILE A 101 6.75 7.48 -7.00
N VAL A 102 5.48 7.67 -6.61
CA VAL A 102 4.31 7.56 -7.49
C VAL A 102 4.42 8.53 -8.66
N SER A 103 4.74 9.80 -8.41
CA SER A 103 4.88 10.82 -9.46
C SER A 103 5.99 10.47 -10.44
N LYS A 104 7.13 9.97 -9.95
CA LYS A 104 8.27 9.58 -10.79
C LYS A 104 7.97 8.36 -11.64
N ILE A 105 7.26 7.36 -11.10
CA ILE A 105 6.83 6.18 -11.88
C ILE A 105 5.79 6.60 -12.92
N LYS A 106 4.77 7.38 -12.56
CA LYS A 106 3.75 7.88 -13.50
C LYS A 106 4.35 8.64 -14.67
N LYS A 107 5.39 9.46 -14.39
CA LYS A 107 6.08 10.23 -15.43
C LYS A 107 6.84 9.32 -16.41
N ASN A 108 7.52 8.30 -15.92
CA ASN A 108 8.43 7.49 -16.75
C ASN A 108 7.77 6.21 -17.29
N PHE A 109 6.68 5.77 -16.68
CA PHE A 109 5.95 4.53 -17.00
C PHE A 109 4.43 4.79 -16.92
N PRO A 110 3.86 5.64 -17.79
CA PRO A 110 2.46 6.09 -17.71
C PRO A 110 1.45 4.94 -17.85
N ASN A 111 1.84 3.84 -18.49
CA ASN A 111 0.97 2.68 -18.71
C ASN A 111 1.00 1.66 -17.56
N ASN A 112 1.82 1.88 -16.52
CA ASN A 112 1.93 0.97 -15.39
C ASN A 112 1.21 1.54 -14.16
N PRO A 113 0.02 1.07 -13.81
CA PRO A 113 -0.71 1.51 -12.63
C PRO A 113 0.06 1.25 -11.33
N ILE A 114 -0.17 2.13 -10.34
CA ILE A 114 0.43 2.00 -9.02
C ILE A 114 -0.67 1.94 -7.98
N ILE A 115 -0.60 0.93 -7.12
CA ILE A 115 -1.45 0.76 -5.95
C ILE A 115 -0.63 1.08 -4.70
N CYS A 116 -1.13 1.90 -3.79
CA CYS A 116 -0.50 2.16 -2.51
C CYS A 116 -1.27 1.50 -1.36
N PHE A 117 -0.56 1.00 -0.36
CA PHE A 117 -1.15 0.47 0.87
C PHE A 117 -0.54 1.13 2.11
N PRO A 118 -0.99 2.33 2.50
CA PRO A 118 -0.56 2.99 3.73
C PRO A 118 -1.36 2.43 4.92
N LYS A 119 -0.96 1.28 5.43
CA LYS A 119 -1.67 0.55 6.47
C LYS A 119 -1.75 1.35 7.78
N GLY A 120 -2.94 1.39 8.39
CA GLY A 120 -3.16 1.97 9.71
C GLY A 120 -3.33 3.50 9.75
N ILE A 121 -3.36 4.18 8.56
CA ILE A 121 -3.62 5.64 8.51
C ILE A 121 -5.09 5.99 8.29
N ASN A 122 -6.00 5.11 8.60
CA ASN A 122 -7.42 5.12 8.23
C ASN A 122 -8.11 6.50 8.23
N LYS A 123 -7.88 7.31 9.28
CA LYS A 123 -8.44 8.68 9.38
C LYS A 123 -7.85 9.65 8.34
N ASN A 124 -6.68 9.35 7.80
CA ASN A 124 -5.95 10.20 6.87
C ASN A 124 -5.94 9.65 5.44
N ILE A 125 -6.67 8.57 5.15
CA ILE A 125 -6.64 7.89 3.86
C ILE A 125 -7.09 8.81 2.70
N ASN A 126 -8.15 9.61 2.90
CA ASN A 126 -8.62 10.53 1.89
C ASN A 126 -7.59 11.63 1.58
N ASN A 127 -6.88 12.12 2.61
CA ASN A 127 -5.79 13.07 2.42
C ASN A 127 -4.60 12.43 1.69
N PHE A 128 -4.26 11.18 2.02
CA PHE A 128 -3.24 10.42 1.31
C PHE A 128 -3.59 10.29 -0.17
N ILE A 129 -4.81 9.88 -0.51
CA ILE A 129 -5.28 9.75 -1.90
C ILE A 129 -5.15 11.09 -2.63
N LYS A 130 -5.64 12.18 -2.02
CA LYS A 130 -5.58 13.54 -2.61
C LYS A 130 -4.16 14.00 -2.90
N GLU A 131 -3.23 13.77 -1.98
CA GLU A 131 -1.84 14.25 -2.09
C GLU A 131 -0.96 13.36 -2.96
N VAL A 132 -1.06 12.04 -2.82
CA VAL A 132 -0.22 11.07 -3.53
C VAL A 132 -0.74 10.79 -4.94
N LYS A 133 -2.06 10.81 -5.12
CA LYS A 133 -2.75 10.53 -6.39
C LYS A 133 -2.33 9.18 -7.00
N PRO A 134 -2.38 8.06 -6.27
CA PRO A 134 -2.11 6.75 -6.84
C PRO A 134 -3.22 6.35 -7.82
N HIS A 135 -3.00 5.32 -8.65
CA HIS A 135 -4.08 4.75 -9.48
C HIS A 135 -5.00 3.85 -8.66
N GLY A 136 -4.46 3.19 -7.64
CA GLY A 136 -5.22 2.37 -6.70
C GLY A 136 -4.79 2.59 -5.26
N ILE A 137 -5.70 2.29 -4.35
CA ILE A 137 -5.46 2.36 -2.91
C ILE A 137 -5.96 1.09 -2.24
N SER A 138 -5.06 0.35 -1.60
CA SER A 138 -5.45 -0.74 -0.71
C SER A 138 -5.90 -0.18 0.63
N ILE A 139 -7.01 -0.68 1.12
CA ILE A 139 -7.62 -0.29 2.39
C ILE A 139 -7.47 -1.40 3.43
N ASP A 140 -7.30 -1.00 4.68
CA ASP A 140 -7.19 -1.89 5.82
C ASP A 140 -8.57 -2.45 6.21
N TYR A 141 -8.60 -3.60 6.90
CA TYR A 141 -9.86 -4.26 7.29
C TYR A 141 -10.61 -3.54 8.44
N ASP A 142 -9.95 -2.66 9.16
CA ASP A 142 -10.54 -1.87 10.25
C ASP A 142 -10.99 -0.47 9.81
N ILE A 143 -10.93 -0.19 8.51
CA ILE A 143 -11.36 1.10 7.97
C ILE A 143 -12.89 1.26 8.06
N ASN A 144 -13.33 2.46 8.41
CA ASN A 144 -14.75 2.79 8.29
C ASN A 144 -15.07 3.16 6.84
N LEU A 145 -15.70 2.23 6.11
CA LEU A 145 -16.05 2.40 4.69
C LEU A 145 -16.88 3.66 4.43
N LYS A 146 -17.79 4.02 5.33
CA LYS A 146 -18.64 5.22 5.18
C LYS A 146 -17.87 6.54 5.21
N LYS A 147 -16.61 6.53 5.66
CA LYS A 147 -15.73 7.71 5.68
C LYS A 147 -14.82 7.81 4.46
N LEU A 148 -14.87 6.83 3.57
CA LEU A 148 -14.14 6.89 2.31
C LEU A 148 -14.79 7.89 1.36
N ASN A 149 -13.98 8.77 0.77
CA ASN A 149 -14.45 9.60 -0.33
C ASN A 149 -14.37 8.81 -1.63
N LEU A 150 -15.50 8.34 -2.11
CA LEU A 150 -15.62 7.55 -3.34
C LEU A 150 -15.66 8.40 -4.62
N ASN A 151 -15.61 9.74 -4.50
CA ASN A 151 -15.62 10.65 -5.66
C ASN A 151 -14.22 10.83 -6.28
N ASN A 152 -13.20 10.16 -5.75
CA ASN A 152 -11.86 10.17 -6.32
C ASN A 152 -11.76 9.17 -7.47
N ASP A 153 -10.97 9.52 -8.49
CA ASP A 153 -10.60 8.64 -9.61
C ASP A 153 -9.52 7.63 -9.17
N VAL A 154 -9.83 6.83 -8.16
CA VAL A 154 -8.92 5.82 -7.62
C VAL A 154 -9.63 4.47 -7.52
N VAL A 155 -8.94 3.41 -7.90
CA VAL A 155 -9.42 2.03 -7.70
C VAL A 155 -9.20 1.64 -6.25
N PHE A 156 -10.25 1.22 -5.55
CA PHE A 156 -10.12 0.67 -4.20
C PHE A 156 -9.77 -0.82 -4.26
N GLN A 157 -8.92 -1.28 -3.32
CA GLN A 157 -8.53 -2.69 -3.21
C GLN A 157 -8.60 -3.14 -1.75
N GLY A 158 -9.00 -4.39 -1.51
CA GLY A 158 -8.89 -5.01 -0.19
C GLY A 158 -10.00 -4.65 0.77
N GLY A 159 -9.71 -4.64 2.06
CA GLY A 159 -10.62 -4.29 3.14
C GLY A 159 -11.21 -5.48 3.89
N MET A 160 -11.39 -6.64 3.26
CA MET A 160 -11.96 -7.79 3.96
C MET A 160 -10.99 -8.32 5.04
N ASN A 161 -11.51 -8.53 6.25
CA ASN A 161 -10.70 -9.06 7.34
C ASN A 161 -10.33 -10.53 7.10
N PRO A 162 -9.03 -10.89 7.07
CA PRO A 162 -8.58 -12.26 6.81
C PRO A 162 -9.07 -13.28 7.85
N LYS A 163 -9.44 -12.87 9.05
CA LYS A 163 -10.03 -13.76 10.07
C LYS A 163 -11.30 -14.46 9.61
N PHE A 164 -12.04 -13.86 8.66
CA PHE A 164 -13.23 -14.50 8.12
C PHE A 164 -12.93 -15.75 7.28
N LEU A 165 -11.69 -15.93 6.82
CA LEU A 165 -11.27 -17.14 6.11
C LEU A 165 -11.14 -18.37 7.06
N LEU A 166 -10.96 -18.13 8.35
CA LEU A 166 -10.82 -19.18 9.37
C LEU A 166 -12.16 -19.59 9.99
N GLY A 167 -13.24 -18.99 9.54
CA GLY A 167 -14.55 -19.15 10.15
C GLY A 167 -15.57 -19.91 9.30
N ASN A 168 -16.82 -19.72 9.67
CA ASN A 168 -17.96 -20.29 8.95
C ASN A 168 -18.12 -19.61 7.57
N ASN A 169 -18.31 -20.44 6.53
CA ASN A 169 -18.50 -19.98 5.14
C ASN A 169 -19.60 -18.92 5.00
N LYS A 170 -20.74 -19.07 5.69
CA LYS A 170 -21.84 -18.09 5.65
C LYS A 170 -21.40 -16.69 6.10
N ARG A 171 -20.60 -16.61 7.18
CA ARG A 171 -20.06 -15.34 7.67
C ARG A 171 -19.05 -14.76 6.69
N MET A 172 -18.19 -15.58 6.12
CA MET A 172 -17.22 -15.19 5.09
C MET A 172 -17.92 -14.60 3.86
N PHE A 173 -18.93 -15.29 3.32
CA PHE A 173 -19.71 -14.80 2.18
C PHE A 173 -20.46 -13.51 2.48
N ASN A 174 -21.05 -13.37 3.66
CA ASN A 174 -21.76 -12.15 4.05
C ASN A 174 -20.79 -10.95 4.13
N GLU A 175 -19.59 -11.15 4.68
CA GLU A 175 -18.58 -10.09 4.74
C GLU A 175 -18.09 -9.74 3.33
N ALA A 176 -17.81 -10.71 2.46
CA ALA A 176 -17.45 -10.46 1.07
C ALA A 176 -18.53 -9.64 0.32
N LYS A 177 -19.81 -10.06 0.45
CA LYS A 177 -20.95 -9.32 -0.14
C LYS A 177 -21.04 -7.87 0.34
N LYS A 178 -20.71 -7.58 1.59
CA LYS A 178 -20.70 -6.22 2.15
C LYS A 178 -19.75 -5.31 1.34
N TYR A 179 -18.53 -5.76 1.05
CA TYR A 179 -17.57 -5.00 0.25
C TYR A 179 -18.02 -4.88 -1.20
N LEU A 180 -18.48 -5.97 -1.83
CA LEU A 180 -18.96 -5.95 -3.20
C LEU A 180 -20.16 -5.01 -3.37
N ASN A 181 -21.09 -5.01 -2.42
CA ASN A 181 -22.25 -4.09 -2.44
C ASN A 181 -21.83 -2.65 -2.20
N PHE A 182 -20.89 -2.39 -1.27
CA PHE A 182 -20.43 -1.04 -0.99
C PHE A 182 -19.74 -0.40 -2.21
N PHE A 183 -18.94 -1.18 -2.95
CA PHE A 183 -18.23 -0.72 -4.12
C PHE A 183 -18.93 -1.01 -5.46
N LYS A 184 -20.20 -1.43 -5.44
CA LYS A 184 -20.96 -1.88 -6.64
C LYS A 184 -20.83 -0.94 -7.84
N ASN A 185 -20.81 0.37 -7.60
CA ASN A 185 -20.77 1.40 -8.65
C ASN A 185 -19.38 2.08 -8.73
N LYS A 186 -18.32 1.43 -8.24
CA LYS A 186 -16.95 1.96 -8.24
C LYS A 186 -15.96 0.86 -8.64
N PRO A 187 -14.88 1.22 -9.33
CA PRO A 187 -13.80 0.28 -9.60
C PRO A 187 -13.25 -0.29 -8.28
N TYR A 188 -13.30 -1.61 -8.14
CA TYR A 188 -12.87 -2.29 -6.93
C TYR A 188 -12.16 -3.60 -7.25
N ILE A 189 -11.03 -3.82 -6.62
CA ILE A 189 -10.29 -5.08 -6.65
C ILE A 189 -10.58 -5.81 -5.32
N PHE A 190 -11.38 -6.89 -5.40
CA PHE A 190 -11.67 -7.68 -4.21
C PHE A 190 -10.39 -8.37 -3.70
N ASN A 191 -10.03 -8.08 -2.46
CA ASN A 191 -8.87 -8.65 -1.77
C ASN A 191 -9.06 -8.52 -0.26
N LEU A 192 -8.17 -9.14 0.52
CA LEU A 192 -8.11 -8.97 1.96
C LEU A 192 -7.48 -7.62 2.33
N GLY A 193 -7.88 -7.07 3.49
CA GLY A 193 -7.27 -5.86 4.05
C GLY A 193 -5.94 -6.11 4.76
N HIS A 194 -5.44 -7.34 4.76
CA HIS A 194 -4.16 -7.77 5.33
C HIS A 194 -3.74 -9.12 4.73
N GLY A 195 -2.51 -9.55 4.97
CA GLY A 195 -2.06 -10.90 4.61
C GLY A 195 -2.87 -11.99 5.31
N ILE A 196 -2.92 -13.17 4.69
CA ILE A 196 -3.54 -14.37 5.28
C ILE A 196 -2.83 -14.68 6.60
N LEU A 197 -3.62 -15.09 7.59
CA LEU A 197 -3.10 -15.53 8.88
C LEU A 197 -2.44 -16.90 8.73
N PRO A 198 -1.36 -17.18 9.48
CA PRO A 198 -0.72 -18.50 9.52
C PRO A 198 -1.68 -19.59 9.98
#